data_78f072e281cd6904b7db58f5bf24c283
#
_entry.id   78f072e281cd6904b7db58f5bf24c283
#
_cell.length_a   1.000
_cell.length_b   1.000
_cell.length_c   1.000
_cell.angle_alpha   90.00
_cell.angle_beta   90.00
_cell.angle_gamma   90.00
#
_symmetry.space_group_name_H-M   'P 1'
#
loop_
_entity.id
_entity.type
_entity.pdbx_description
1 polymer ?
#
loop_
_entity_poly.entity_id
_entity_poly.type
_entity_poly.pdbx_seq_one_letter_code
_entity_poly.pdbx_strand_id
1 'polypeptide(L)'
;MRRPPRSLHAFIACACLLLASASVALAEDDSPPEPDGIWQGPLLGPVPATLAGGTVIDTATLADAIGPRGAVLIDVLPAQRRPAGQTTPWMPVPHRNIPHSVWMPGIGSGVITAEMTDYFANRLAELTGQDREKMIVFYCRPNCWASWNAAKRAIANGYRHVNWYPGGVEAWQAAGLPTEVSTPEGPGAQ
;
A
#
# COMPACT_ATOMS: atom_id res chain seq x y z
N MET A 1 -0.38 -91.63 28.31
CA MET A 1 -0.94 -90.35 28.63
C MET A 1 -0.30 -89.26 27.70
N ARG A 2 -1.04 -88.85 26.66
CA ARG A 2 -0.56 -87.86 25.65
C ARG A 2 -1.31 -86.60 25.91
N ARG A 3 -0.56 -85.47 26.11
CA ARG A 3 -1.12 -84.12 26.24
C ARG A 3 -1.42 -83.57 24.84
N PRO A 4 -2.52 -82.84 24.64
CA PRO A 4 -2.83 -82.21 23.37
C PRO A 4 -2.05 -80.85 23.21
N PRO A 5 -1.84 -80.40 21.97
CA PRO A 5 -1.09 -79.16 21.67
C PRO A 5 -1.95 -77.88 21.91
N ARG A 6 -1.29 -76.84 22.42
CA ARG A 6 -1.84 -75.49 22.60
C ARG A 6 -1.90 -74.80 21.25
N SER A 7 -3.10 -74.45 20.80
CA SER A 7 -3.32 -73.57 19.66
C SER A 7 -3.01 -72.14 20.00
N LEU A 8 -2.08 -71.56 19.26
CA LEU A 8 -1.64 -70.17 19.35
C LEU A 8 -2.58 -69.32 18.48
N HIS A 9 -3.43 -68.52 19.11
CA HIS A 9 -4.27 -67.56 18.39
C HIS A 9 -3.47 -66.27 18.14
N ALA A 10 -3.11 -66.05 16.90
CA ALA A 10 -2.51 -64.79 16.46
C ALA A 10 -3.57 -63.68 16.34
N PHE A 11 -3.54 -62.70 17.21
CA PHE A 11 -4.34 -61.49 17.07
C PHE A 11 -3.65 -60.54 16.06
N ILE A 12 -4.25 -60.43 14.89
CA ILE A 12 -3.87 -59.39 13.91
C ILE A 12 -4.55 -58.09 14.34
N ALA A 13 -3.79 -57.16 14.93
CA ALA A 13 -4.22 -55.80 15.21
C ALA A 13 -4.15 -55.01 13.91
N CYS A 14 -5.30 -54.70 13.33
CA CYS A 14 -5.42 -53.83 12.16
C CYS A 14 -5.36 -52.36 12.67
N ALA A 15 -4.20 -51.73 12.54
CA ALA A 15 -4.02 -50.30 12.86
C ALA A 15 -4.53 -49.47 11.66
N CYS A 16 -5.76 -48.97 11.77
CA CYS A 16 -6.28 -47.96 10.83
C CYS A 16 -5.59 -46.62 11.09
N LEU A 17 -4.61 -46.24 10.25
CA LEU A 17 -4.07 -44.89 10.20
C LEU A 17 -5.12 -43.96 9.58
N LEU A 18 -5.79 -43.17 10.40
CA LEU A 18 -6.62 -42.05 9.96
C LEU A 18 -5.68 -40.88 9.53
N LEU A 19 -5.46 -40.75 8.24
CA LEU A 19 -4.83 -39.58 7.66
C LEU A 19 -5.82 -38.40 7.76
N ALA A 20 -5.64 -37.53 8.77
CA ALA A 20 -6.35 -36.29 8.86
C ALA A 20 -5.80 -35.33 7.78
N SER A 21 -6.52 -35.22 6.70
CA SER A 21 -6.25 -34.18 5.68
C SER A 21 -6.59 -32.82 6.28
N ALA A 22 -5.58 -32.08 6.73
CA ALA A 22 -5.75 -30.67 7.09
C ALA A 22 -5.98 -29.87 5.79
N SER A 23 -7.23 -29.54 5.51
CA SER A 23 -7.56 -28.55 4.48
C SER A 23 -7.08 -27.19 4.97
N VAL A 24 -6.00 -26.67 4.38
CA VAL A 24 -5.61 -25.27 4.52
C VAL A 24 -6.66 -24.49 3.75
N ALA A 25 -7.60 -23.87 4.46
CA ALA A 25 -8.48 -22.87 3.88
C ALA A 25 -7.59 -21.68 3.50
N LEU A 26 -7.39 -21.49 2.20
CA LEU A 26 -6.87 -20.24 1.68
C LEU A 26 -7.92 -19.17 2.05
N ALA A 27 -7.53 -18.18 2.85
CA ALA A 27 -8.38 -17.02 3.06
C ALA A 27 -8.62 -16.40 1.69
N GLU A 28 -9.88 -16.31 1.27
CA GLU A 28 -10.25 -15.56 0.08
C GLU A 28 -9.84 -14.10 0.34
N ASP A 29 -9.10 -13.53 -0.60
CA ASP A 29 -8.72 -12.12 -0.57
C ASP A 29 -9.96 -11.30 -0.96
N ASP A 30 -10.63 -10.72 0.04
CA ASP A 30 -11.81 -9.86 -0.12
C ASP A 30 -11.48 -8.49 -0.73
N SER A 31 -10.26 -8.28 -1.21
CA SER A 31 -9.86 -7.04 -1.87
C SER A 31 -10.64 -6.84 -3.16
N PRO A 32 -11.13 -5.62 -3.44
CA PRO A 32 -11.81 -5.35 -4.69
C PRO A 32 -10.85 -5.51 -5.87
N PRO A 33 -11.37 -5.88 -7.06
CA PRO A 33 -10.55 -5.93 -8.27
C PRO A 33 -10.06 -4.52 -8.65
N GLU A 34 -8.94 -4.44 -9.37
CA GLU A 34 -8.49 -3.18 -9.95
C GLU A 34 -9.50 -2.67 -10.96
N PRO A 35 -9.84 -1.37 -10.95
CA PRO A 35 -10.62 -0.76 -12.03
C PRO A 35 -9.76 -0.59 -13.29
N ASP A 36 -10.40 -0.51 -14.46
CA ASP A 36 -9.73 -0.28 -15.75
C ASP A 36 -9.00 1.06 -15.88
N GLY A 37 -9.18 1.96 -14.92
CA GLY A 37 -8.56 3.29 -14.94
C GLY A 37 -8.34 3.83 -13.53
N ILE A 38 -8.47 5.13 -13.40
CA ILE A 38 -8.38 5.83 -12.12
C ILE A 38 -9.69 5.64 -11.34
N TRP A 39 -9.59 5.27 -10.07
CA TRP A 39 -10.73 5.15 -9.19
C TRP A 39 -11.45 6.49 -9.00
N GLN A 40 -12.76 6.51 -9.26
CA GLN A 40 -13.61 7.69 -9.21
C GLN A 40 -14.54 7.75 -7.98
N GLY A 41 -14.55 6.68 -7.18
CA GLY A 41 -15.40 6.58 -5.99
C GLY A 41 -14.79 7.25 -4.76
N PRO A 42 -15.34 6.97 -3.56
CA PRO A 42 -14.80 7.45 -2.30
C PRO A 42 -13.33 7.05 -2.15
N LEU A 43 -12.49 7.97 -1.68
CA LEU A 43 -11.06 7.71 -1.53
C LEU A 43 -10.73 6.80 -0.34
N LEU A 44 -11.65 6.65 0.61
CA LEU A 44 -11.51 5.75 1.76
C LEU A 44 -12.42 4.53 1.59
N GLY A 45 -11.87 3.36 1.77
CA GLY A 45 -12.56 2.08 1.64
C GLY A 45 -11.60 0.97 1.22
N PRO A 46 -12.09 -0.27 1.08
CA PRO A 46 -11.27 -1.38 0.61
C PRO A 46 -10.55 -1.04 -0.70
N VAL A 47 -9.27 -1.39 -0.78
CA VAL A 47 -8.41 -1.14 -1.95
C VAL A 47 -7.98 -2.47 -2.57
N PRO A 48 -7.57 -2.52 -3.85
CA PRO A 48 -7.05 -3.73 -4.48
C PRO A 48 -5.83 -4.28 -3.75
N ALA A 49 -5.57 -5.57 -3.91
CA ALA A 49 -4.32 -6.18 -3.47
C ALA A 49 -3.17 -5.96 -4.47
N THR A 50 -3.45 -5.44 -5.67
CA THR A 50 -2.50 -5.34 -6.78
C THR A 50 -2.43 -3.93 -7.35
N LEU A 51 -1.41 -3.70 -8.18
CA LEU A 51 -1.21 -2.46 -8.96
C LEU A 51 -0.67 -2.86 -10.35
N ALA A 52 -1.54 -2.96 -11.33
CA ALA A 52 -1.13 -3.30 -12.70
C ALA A 52 -0.14 -2.26 -13.26
N GLY A 53 1.02 -2.75 -13.68
CA GLY A 53 2.14 -1.93 -14.16
C GLY A 53 3.07 -1.40 -13.06
N GLY A 54 2.81 -1.75 -11.78
CA GLY A 54 3.65 -1.41 -10.65
C GLY A 54 3.84 -2.58 -9.68
N THR A 55 4.41 -2.29 -8.52
CA THR A 55 4.67 -3.27 -7.46
C THR A 55 4.03 -2.82 -6.15
N VAL A 56 3.33 -3.74 -5.48
CA VAL A 56 2.86 -3.51 -4.11
C VAL A 56 3.98 -3.90 -3.15
N ILE A 57 4.30 -3.03 -2.20
CA ILE A 57 5.38 -3.26 -1.24
C ILE A 57 4.87 -3.15 0.20
N ASP A 58 5.54 -3.86 1.08
CA ASP A 58 5.33 -3.82 2.53
C ASP A 58 6.28 -2.86 3.25
N THR A 59 6.12 -2.75 4.57
CA THR A 59 6.93 -1.85 5.41
C THR A 59 8.42 -2.21 5.39
N ALA A 60 8.77 -3.51 5.38
CA ALA A 60 10.16 -3.95 5.39
C ALA A 60 10.84 -3.58 4.07
N THR A 61 10.19 -3.86 2.96
CA THR A 61 10.67 -3.49 1.61
C THR A 61 10.82 -1.97 1.48
N LEU A 62 9.87 -1.19 2.02
CA LEU A 62 9.95 0.27 2.00
C LEU A 62 11.14 0.77 2.85
N ALA A 63 11.34 0.24 4.05
CA ALA A 63 12.45 0.62 4.92
C ALA A 63 13.82 0.39 4.25
N ASP A 64 13.96 -0.72 3.52
CA ASP A 64 15.16 -1.02 2.75
C ASP A 64 15.35 -0.06 1.55
N ALA A 65 14.26 0.44 0.97
CA ALA A 65 14.29 1.33 -0.19
C ALA A 65 14.63 2.78 0.14
N ILE A 66 14.34 3.25 1.36
CA ILE A 66 14.64 4.63 1.82
C ILE A 66 16.15 4.86 1.96
N GLY A 67 16.93 3.82 2.13
CA GLY A 67 18.39 3.89 2.29
C GLY A 67 19.14 4.37 1.04
N PRO A 68 20.37 3.88 0.81
CA PRO A 68 21.30 4.37 -0.21
C PRO A 68 20.80 4.36 -1.66
N ARG A 69 19.75 3.61 -1.95
CA ARG A 69 19.12 3.57 -3.28
C ARG A 69 18.26 4.79 -3.61
N GLY A 70 17.94 5.60 -2.60
CA GLY A 70 17.30 6.89 -2.79
C GLY A 70 15.99 6.82 -3.57
N ALA A 71 15.04 5.97 -3.14
CA ALA A 71 13.68 5.99 -3.70
C ALA A 71 13.05 7.39 -3.50
N VAL A 72 12.30 7.85 -4.49
CA VAL A 72 11.46 9.05 -4.36
C VAL A 72 10.18 8.65 -3.64
N LEU A 73 9.94 9.18 -2.44
CA LEU A 73 8.76 8.91 -1.65
C LEU A 73 7.75 10.04 -1.82
N ILE A 74 6.50 9.68 -2.12
CA ILE A 74 5.43 10.64 -2.34
C ILE A 74 4.23 10.29 -1.46
N ASP A 75 3.97 11.16 -0.50
CA ASP A 75 2.76 11.16 0.30
C ASP A 75 1.67 11.92 -0.46
N VAL A 76 0.51 11.30 -0.62
CA VAL A 76 -0.63 11.92 -1.29
C VAL A 76 -1.85 12.07 -0.39
N LEU A 77 -1.66 11.97 0.94
CA LEU A 77 -2.75 12.19 1.88
C LEU A 77 -3.38 13.58 1.63
N PRO A 78 -4.71 13.67 1.50
CA PRO A 78 -5.38 14.96 1.35
C PRO A 78 -5.03 15.92 2.48
N ALA A 79 -4.71 17.16 2.16
CA ALA A 79 -4.49 18.20 3.16
C ALA A 79 -5.78 18.50 3.91
N GLN A 80 -5.64 18.76 5.22
CA GLN A 80 -6.77 19.20 6.02
C GLN A 80 -7.19 20.61 5.59
N ARG A 81 -8.48 20.78 5.33
CA ARG A 81 -9.06 22.08 5.00
C ARG A 81 -9.84 22.63 6.18
N ARG A 82 -9.86 23.96 6.29
CA ARG A 82 -10.75 24.60 7.26
C ARG A 82 -12.19 24.16 7.00
N PRO A 83 -12.93 23.72 8.03
CA PRO A 83 -14.34 23.40 7.88
C PRO A 83 -15.14 24.60 7.36
N ALA A 84 -16.07 24.35 6.43
CA ALA A 84 -16.91 25.41 5.88
C ALA A 84 -17.71 26.11 6.98
N GLY A 85 -17.76 27.45 6.94
CA GLY A 85 -18.48 28.28 7.92
C GLY A 85 -17.77 28.48 9.27
N GLN A 86 -16.59 27.93 9.49
CA GLN A 86 -15.82 28.19 10.69
C GLN A 86 -15.18 29.58 10.65
N THR A 87 -15.56 30.46 11.59
CA THR A 87 -15.03 31.83 11.71
C THR A 87 -13.95 31.98 12.77
N THR A 88 -13.83 31.00 13.69
CA THR A 88 -12.78 31.00 14.70
C THR A 88 -11.41 30.64 14.10
N PRO A 89 -10.30 31.05 14.75
CA PRO A 89 -8.97 30.60 14.33
C PRO A 89 -8.94 29.08 14.21
N TRP A 90 -8.45 28.58 13.07
CA TRP A 90 -8.30 27.15 12.80
C TRP A 90 -6.84 26.87 12.44
N MET A 91 -6.29 25.88 13.13
CA MET A 91 -4.95 25.36 12.82
C MET A 91 -5.08 23.88 12.50
N PRO A 92 -4.59 23.42 11.34
CA PRO A 92 -4.54 22.00 11.04
C PRO A 92 -3.61 21.29 12.01
N VAL A 93 -3.92 20.03 12.30
CA VAL A 93 -2.97 19.17 12.99
C VAL A 93 -1.73 19.02 12.09
N PRO A 94 -0.49 19.18 12.62
CA PRO A 94 0.70 18.99 11.84
C PRO A 94 0.70 17.61 11.17
N HIS A 95 0.82 17.58 9.85
CA HIS A 95 0.93 16.33 9.10
C HIS A 95 2.32 15.73 9.32
N ARG A 96 2.35 14.43 9.55
CA ARG A 96 3.59 13.68 9.68
C ARG A 96 3.65 12.63 8.60
N ASN A 97 4.77 12.59 7.89
CA ASN A 97 5.03 11.63 6.83
C ASN A 97 6.28 10.77 7.12
N ILE A 98 6.53 9.80 6.28
CA ILE A 98 7.76 9.02 6.26
C ILE A 98 8.91 9.97 5.89
N PRO A 99 10.06 9.91 6.58
CA PRO A 99 11.16 10.84 6.34
C PRO A 99 11.56 10.94 4.86
N HIS A 100 11.90 12.16 4.44
CA HIS A 100 12.29 12.50 3.07
C HIS A 100 11.19 12.36 2.01
N SER A 101 9.94 12.23 2.43
CA SER A 101 8.81 12.23 1.49
C SER A 101 8.44 13.64 1.07
N VAL A 102 8.02 13.76 -0.19
CA VAL A 102 7.35 14.95 -0.69
C VAL A 102 5.84 14.78 -0.50
N TRP A 103 5.17 15.75 0.10
CA TRP A 103 3.72 15.68 0.33
C TRP A 103 2.97 16.46 -0.76
N MET A 104 2.29 15.72 -1.64
CA MET A 104 1.50 16.23 -2.78
C MET A 104 0.01 15.96 -2.59
N PRO A 105 -0.71 16.68 -1.75
CA PRO A 105 -2.13 16.46 -1.52
C PRO A 105 -2.96 16.70 -2.80
N GLY A 106 -4.03 15.91 -2.96
CA GLY A 106 -4.97 16.06 -4.06
C GLY A 106 -4.62 15.31 -5.35
N ILE A 107 -3.34 14.96 -5.57
CA ILE A 107 -2.91 14.22 -6.78
C ILE A 107 -3.62 12.85 -6.89
N GLY A 108 -3.98 12.26 -5.76
CA GLY A 108 -4.69 10.98 -5.71
C GLY A 108 -6.20 11.04 -5.95
N SER A 109 -6.79 12.20 -6.15
CA SER A 109 -8.22 12.34 -6.43
C SER A 109 -8.60 11.63 -7.73
N GLY A 110 -9.86 11.14 -7.84
CA GLY A 110 -10.35 10.50 -9.06
C GLY A 110 -10.24 11.43 -10.26
N VAL A 111 -10.71 12.66 -10.11
CA VAL A 111 -10.56 13.75 -11.09
C VAL A 111 -9.59 14.78 -10.54
N ILE A 112 -8.63 15.20 -11.35
CA ILE A 112 -7.72 16.32 -11.07
C ILE A 112 -7.77 17.33 -12.21
N THR A 113 -7.45 18.58 -11.91
CA THR A 113 -7.40 19.66 -12.92
C THR A 113 -6.21 19.51 -13.87
N ALA A 114 -6.25 20.19 -15.00
CA ALA A 114 -5.10 20.26 -15.91
C ALA A 114 -3.85 20.80 -15.17
N GLU A 115 -4.00 21.85 -14.37
CA GLU A 115 -2.91 22.41 -13.55
C GLU A 115 -2.28 21.36 -12.63
N MET A 116 -3.10 20.56 -11.95
CA MET A 116 -2.58 19.48 -11.08
C MET A 116 -1.92 18.35 -11.90
N THR A 117 -2.41 18.07 -13.09
CA THR A 117 -1.80 17.09 -14.01
C THR A 117 -0.42 17.53 -14.45
N ASP A 118 -0.30 18.79 -14.87
CA ASP A 118 0.97 19.40 -15.31
C ASP A 118 1.96 19.50 -14.13
N TYR A 119 1.48 19.96 -12.96
CA TYR A 119 2.27 20.00 -11.74
C TYR A 119 2.84 18.62 -11.41
N PHE A 120 2.01 17.58 -11.39
CA PHE A 120 2.43 16.22 -11.06
C PHE A 120 3.49 15.71 -12.02
N ALA A 121 3.27 15.86 -13.34
CA ALA A 121 4.22 15.42 -14.35
C ALA A 121 5.58 16.12 -14.22
N ASN A 122 5.57 17.44 -14.07
CA ASN A 122 6.78 18.26 -13.93
C ASN A 122 7.51 17.93 -12.64
N ARG A 123 6.78 17.83 -11.52
CA ARG A 123 7.39 17.56 -10.22
C ARG A 123 7.99 16.17 -10.13
N LEU A 124 7.34 15.15 -10.72
CA LEU A 124 7.94 13.83 -10.85
C LEU A 124 9.23 13.86 -11.67
N ALA A 125 9.24 14.58 -12.79
CA ALA A 125 10.44 14.72 -13.63
C ALA A 125 11.60 15.37 -12.87
N GLU A 126 11.34 16.41 -12.06
CA GLU A 126 12.34 17.03 -11.20
C GLU A 126 12.87 16.07 -10.14
N LEU A 127 11.97 15.42 -9.38
CA LEU A 127 12.34 14.53 -8.27
C LEU A 127 13.12 13.29 -8.73
N THR A 128 12.84 12.82 -9.94
CA THR A 128 13.53 11.66 -10.53
C THR A 128 14.77 12.05 -11.35
N GLY A 129 15.00 13.33 -11.58
CA GLY A 129 16.03 13.79 -12.53
C GLY A 129 15.71 13.34 -13.96
N GLN A 130 14.43 13.27 -14.33
CA GLN A 130 13.91 12.78 -15.61
C GLN A 130 14.17 11.28 -15.87
N ASP A 131 14.67 10.55 -14.89
CA ASP A 131 14.91 9.11 -14.98
C ASP A 131 13.60 8.33 -14.80
N ARG A 132 13.13 7.66 -15.86
CA ARG A 132 11.93 6.83 -15.86
C ARG A 132 12.11 5.48 -15.17
N GLU A 133 13.36 5.09 -14.91
CA GLU A 133 13.72 3.90 -14.14
C GLU A 133 13.93 4.21 -12.64
N LYS A 134 13.84 5.48 -12.23
CA LYS A 134 13.95 5.84 -10.82
C LYS A 134 12.82 5.19 -10.01
N MET A 135 13.19 4.56 -8.91
CA MET A 135 12.20 3.99 -7.99
C MET A 135 11.37 5.10 -7.35
N ILE A 136 10.05 4.99 -7.48
CA ILE A 136 9.08 5.91 -6.85
C ILE A 136 8.16 5.09 -5.99
N VAL A 137 7.86 5.58 -4.79
CA VAL A 137 6.90 4.96 -3.86
C VAL A 137 5.78 5.93 -3.56
N PHE A 138 4.54 5.53 -3.84
CA PHE A 138 3.35 6.28 -3.46
C PHE A 138 2.71 5.65 -2.23
N TYR A 139 2.33 6.50 -1.28
CA TYR A 139 1.61 6.09 -0.08
C TYR A 139 0.64 7.18 0.41
N CYS A 140 -0.20 6.82 1.35
CA CYS A 140 -1.17 7.69 2.00
C CYS A 140 -1.41 7.15 3.42
N ARG A 141 -2.55 6.55 3.66
CA ARG A 141 -2.98 5.82 4.86
C ARG A 141 -3.61 4.49 4.43
N PRO A 142 -3.82 3.53 5.34
CA PRO A 142 -4.52 2.29 5.01
C PRO A 142 -5.91 2.55 4.41
N ASN A 143 -6.32 1.67 3.52
CA ASN A 143 -7.63 1.76 2.85
C ASN A 143 -7.86 3.10 2.13
N CYS A 144 -6.84 3.60 1.45
CA CYS A 144 -6.89 4.88 0.75
C CYS A 144 -6.55 4.73 -0.73
N TRP A 145 -7.52 4.98 -1.60
CA TRP A 145 -7.38 4.94 -3.05
C TRP A 145 -6.48 6.04 -3.62
N ALA A 146 -6.24 7.12 -2.85
CA ALA A 146 -5.44 8.24 -3.36
C ALA A 146 -4.03 7.81 -3.77
N SER A 147 -3.35 6.99 -2.97
CA SER A 147 -2.00 6.51 -3.30
C SER A 147 -1.99 5.53 -4.47
N TRP A 148 -3.01 4.67 -4.59
CA TRP A 148 -3.18 3.80 -5.74
C TRP A 148 -3.40 4.63 -7.03
N ASN A 149 -4.29 5.61 -7.00
CA ASN A 149 -4.55 6.51 -8.12
C ASN A 149 -3.30 7.28 -8.55
N ALA A 150 -2.53 7.82 -7.59
CA ALA A 150 -1.29 8.54 -7.89
C ALA A 150 -0.25 7.62 -8.55
N ALA A 151 -0.11 6.38 -8.05
CA ALA A 151 0.76 5.38 -8.65
C ALA A 151 0.33 5.04 -10.10
N LYS A 152 -0.98 4.85 -10.35
CA LYS A 152 -1.49 4.64 -11.73
C LYS A 152 -1.19 5.82 -12.65
N ARG A 153 -1.27 7.06 -12.16
CA ARG A 153 -0.88 8.24 -12.94
C ARG A 153 0.60 8.27 -13.27
N ALA A 154 1.47 7.88 -12.34
CA ALA A 154 2.90 7.79 -12.60
C ALA A 154 3.23 6.72 -13.67
N ILE A 155 2.57 5.55 -13.59
CA ILE A 155 2.68 4.51 -14.62
C ILE A 155 2.24 5.04 -15.99
N ALA A 156 1.08 5.72 -16.05
CA ALA A 156 0.58 6.34 -17.29
C ALA A 156 1.53 7.43 -17.84
N ASN A 157 2.30 8.10 -16.96
CA ASN A 157 3.37 9.04 -17.34
C ASN A 157 4.67 8.33 -17.76
N GLY A 158 4.70 7.00 -17.85
CA GLY A 158 5.83 6.22 -18.38
C GLY A 158 6.91 5.87 -17.35
N TYR A 159 6.67 6.02 -16.06
CA TYR A 159 7.57 5.52 -15.02
C TYR A 159 7.43 4.01 -14.89
N ARG A 160 8.56 3.29 -14.77
CA ARG A 160 8.60 1.83 -14.82
C ARG A 160 8.84 1.16 -13.46
N HIS A 161 9.45 1.86 -12.52
CA HIS A 161 9.67 1.35 -11.17
C HIS A 161 8.75 2.06 -10.15
N VAL A 162 7.45 1.97 -10.42
CA VAL A 162 6.41 2.54 -9.56
C VAL A 162 6.02 1.51 -8.50
N ASN A 163 6.11 1.91 -7.25
CA ASN A 163 5.73 1.10 -6.10
C ASN A 163 4.57 1.76 -5.35
N TRP A 164 3.68 0.94 -4.85
CA TRP A 164 2.59 1.37 -4.00
C TRP A 164 2.73 0.73 -2.62
N TYR A 165 2.68 1.56 -1.60
CA TYR A 165 2.71 1.14 -0.20
C TYR A 165 1.32 1.37 0.44
N PRO A 166 0.42 0.36 0.42
CA PRO A 166 -0.94 0.47 0.95
C PRO A 166 -1.02 0.59 2.47
N GLY A 167 0.01 0.16 3.20
CA GLY A 167 0.09 0.27 4.66
C GLY A 167 0.12 1.71 5.17
N GLY A 168 0.55 2.65 4.35
CA GLY A 168 0.56 4.06 4.67
C GLY A 168 1.43 4.41 5.87
N VAL A 169 1.34 5.67 6.30
CA VAL A 169 2.13 6.15 7.44
C VAL A 169 1.78 5.42 8.74
N GLU A 170 0.56 4.93 8.89
CA GLU A 170 0.12 4.21 10.10
C GLU A 170 0.84 2.86 10.26
N ALA A 171 0.98 2.07 9.20
CA ALA A 171 1.73 0.82 9.28
C ALA A 171 3.24 1.07 9.49
N TRP A 172 3.77 2.16 8.92
CA TRP A 172 5.13 2.62 9.17
C TRP A 172 5.36 2.95 10.66
N GLN A 173 4.44 3.72 11.25
CA GLN A 173 4.48 4.07 12.68
C GLN A 173 4.28 2.84 13.58
N ALA A 174 3.38 1.93 13.22
CA ALA A 174 3.15 0.69 13.96
C ALA A 174 4.39 -0.21 14.00
N ALA A 175 5.26 -0.12 12.99
CA ALA A 175 6.56 -0.78 12.97
C ALA A 175 7.64 -0.07 13.82
N GLY A 176 7.28 1.01 14.53
CA GLY A 176 8.20 1.79 15.37
C GLY A 176 9.17 2.69 14.59
N LEU A 177 8.90 2.93 13.31
CA LEU A 177 9.77 3.71 12.43
C LEU A 177 9.50 5.21 12.55
N PRO A 178 10.52 6.07 12.33
CA PRO A 178 10.41 7.51 12.56
C PRO A 178 9.51 8.19 11.52
N THR A 179 8.91 9.30 11.93
CA THR A 179 8.17 10.20 11.04
C THR A 179 8.65 11.63 11.24
N GLU A 180 8.49 12.48 10.24
CA GLU A 180 8.80 13.92 10.32
C GLU A 180 7.58 14.78 10.00
N VAL A 181 7.59 16.03 10.48
CA VAL A 181 6.56 17.01 10.12
C VAL A 181 6.78 17.47 8.69
N SER A 182 5.73 17.46 7.89
CA SER A 182 5.77 17.81 6.48
C SER A 182 4.92 19.03 6.15
N THR A 183 5.33 19.75 5.12
CA THR A 183 4.57 20.86 4.53
C THR A 183 4.04 20.40 3.17
N PRO A 184 2.75 20.63 2.87
CA PRO A 184 2.19 20.27 1.58
C PRO A 184 2.74 21.17 0.47
N GLU A 185 2.88 20.64 -0.74
CA GLU A 185 3.25 21.39 -1.92
C GLU A 185 2.26 21.22 -3.07
N GLY A 186 2.33 22.14 -4.03
CA GLY A 186 1.51 22.13 -5.23
C GLY A 186 0.09 22.69 -5.07
N PRO A 187 -0.71 22.64 -6.14
CA PRO A 187 -2.06 23.25 -6.15
C PRO A 187 -3.03 22.64 -5.13
N GLY A 188 -2.80 21.39 -4.72
CA GLY A 188 -3.60 20.71 -3.71
C GLY A 188 -3.30 21.10 -2.25
N ALA A 189 -2.30 21.96 -2.04
CA ALA A 189 -1.89 22.42 -0.71
C ALA A 189 -2.80 23.50 -0.11
N GLN A 190 -3.71 24.08 -0.91
CA GLN A 190 -4.59 25.20 -0.56
C GLN A 190 -5.94 24.74 -0.01
#